data_3652cea808e3822dd84b67f8b7831515
#
_entry.id   3652cea808e3822dd84b67f8b7831515
#
_cell.length_a   1.000
_cell.length_b   1.000
_cell.length_c   1.000
_cell.angle_alpha   90.00
_cell.angle_beta   90.00
_cell.angle_gamma   90.00
#
_symmetry.space_group_name_H-M   'P 1'
#
loop_
_entity.id
_entity.type
_entity.pdbx_description
1 polymer ?
#
loop_
_entity_poly.entity_id
_entity_poly.type
_entity_poly.pdbx_seq_one_letter_code
_entity_poly.pdbx_strand_id
1 'polypeptide(L)'
;MAKYIFVTGGVVSSVGKGIAVASIGRLLKSRDVPVSVQKLDPYLNVDPGTMSPYQHGEVFVTTDGAETDLDLGHYERFIDTDLTAASNVTSGQIYSAVIAGERRGDFLGGTIQVIPHVTNEIKRRIREVPQISKAQVVIVEVGGTVGDIESQPFLEAIRQMRNEVGRDNVLYIHVTYLPFIATTKELKTKPTQHSVNELRRIGIQPDIILCRADYPISQALRDKISLFCDVEKDAVIPMVTAETIYEVPLILEEYGLSNLIASRLRLNTGKADLSEWRQMVERMKTPKESINIALVGKYVELEDAYFSVRESLCHAGLYHDRHINIVWIQSEDLERGVNENLLGRVHGIIVPGGFGNRGIEGMITTASYARHNNIPYLGLCLGMQVMVIEFGRYALANKQANSTEFNSRTPYPVIDLMPDQRHINEKGGTMRLGIYPCHLVPGTKAAAAYRQEIVYERYRHRYEFNNQYRELFEKKGMVFSGLSPDGSLVEIAELKDHPWMVACQFHPEFRSRPNRPHPLFVSFIGAACQTMVDGTQVTLPMT
;
A
#
# COMPACT_ATOMS: atom_id res chain seq x y z
N MET A 1 -10.31 17.94 -22.65
CA MET A 1 -8.89 18.05 -22.19
C MET A 1 -8.88 17.68 -20.72
N ALA A 2 -7.95 16.85 -20.29
CA ALA A 2 -7.83 16.48 -18.86
C ALA A 2 -7.43 17.68 -18.01
N LYS A 3 -7.88 17.70 -16.76
CA LYS A 3 -7.50 18.66 -15.72
C LYS A 3 -6.44 18.06 -14.82
N TYR A 4 -5.57 18.89 -14.23
CA TYR A 4 -4.47 18.44 -13.40
C TYR A 4 -4.48 19.14 -12.04
N ILE A 5 -4.34 18.36 -10.97
CA ILE A 5 -4.14 18.85 -9.62
C ILE A 5 -2.74 18.43 -9.20
N PHE A 6 -1.83 19.37 -9.03
CA PHE A 6 -0.48 19.10 -8.56
C PHE A 6 -0.41 19.32 -7.06
N VAL A 7 -0.05 18.27 -6.32
CA VAL A 7 0.07 18.29 -4.87
C VAL A 7 1.54 18.26 -4.48
N THR A 8 1.98 19.30 -3.82
CA THR A 8 3.35 19.44 -3.29
C THR A 8 3.34 19.43 -1.77
N GLY A 9 4.46 19.08 -1.15
CA GLY A 9 4.59 19.10 0.30
C GLY A 9 5.75 19.99 0.77
N GLY A 10 5.61 20.50 1.98
CA GLY A 10 6.66 21.31 2.58
C GLY A 10 6.73 21.14 4.09
N VAL A 11 7.77 21.74 4.67
CA VAL A 11 8.12 21.75 6.10
C VAL A 11 8.80 20.46 6.56
N VAL A 12 8.13 19.30 6.42
CA VAL A 12 8.67 18.00 6.86
C VAL A 12 8.28 16.89 5.87
N SER A 13 9.08 15.83 5.81
CA SER A 13 8.67 14.57 5.20
C SER A 13 7.49 13.94 5.96
N SER A 14 6.79 13.01 5.35
CA SER A 14 5.62 12.35 5.96
C SER A 14 4.52 13.31 6.46
N VAL A 15 4.40 14.49 5.83
CA VAL A 15 3.38 15.50 6.16
C VAL A 15 1.95 15.04 5.85
N GLY A 16 1.79 13.87 5.22
CA GLY A 16 0.50 13.29 4.85
C GLY A 16 0.02 13.66 3.45
N LYS A 17 0.94 13.90 2.51
CA LYS A 17 0.60 14.13 1.09
C LYS A 17 -0.22 12.99 0.49
N GLY A 18 0.23 11.73 0.68
CA GLY A 18 -0.45 10.56 0.14
C GLY A 18 -1.91 10.47 0.59
N ILE A 19 -2.16 10.70 1.88
CA ILE A 19 -3.54 10.73 2.43
C ILE A 19 -4.34 11.92 1.91
N ALA A 20 -3.72 13.10 1.76
CA ALA A 20 -4.37 14.28 1.17
C ALA A 20 -4.78 14.01 -0.28
N VAL A 21 -3.89 13.43 -1.08
CA VAL A 21 -4.13 13.04 -2.48
C VAL A 21 -5.22 12.00 -2.60
N ALA A 22 -5.15 10.94 -1.78
CA ALA A 22 -6.18 9.90 -1.69
C ALA A 22 -7.56 10.49 -1.32
N SER A 23 -7.58 11.42 -0.36
CA SER A 23 -8.79 12.11 0.08
C SER A 23 -9.38 13.00 -1.01
N ILE A 24 -8.55 13.77 -1.72
CA ILE A 24 -9.00 14.57 -2.88
C ILE A 24 -9.58 13.66 -3.96
N GLY A 25 -8.93 12.53 -4.23
CA GLY A 25 -9.43 11.52 -5.16
C GLY A 25 -10.81 10.99 -4.75
N ARG A 26 -11.00 10.66 -3.45
CA ARG A 26 -12.29 10.23 -2.90
C ARG A 26 -13.36 11.30 -3.05
N LEU A 27 -13.03 12.56 -2.75
CA LEU A 27 -13.94 13.70 -2.88
C LEU A 27 -14.39 13.91 -4.32
N LEU A 28 -13.49 13.82 -5.29
CA LEU A 28 -13.83 13.93 -6.70
C LEU A 28 -14.68 12.75 -7.18
N LYS A 29 -14.32 11.53 -6.76
CA LYS A 29 -15.11 10.33 -7.08
C LYS A 29 -16.54 10.41 -6.53
N SER A 30 -16.73 10.98 -5.33
CA SER A 30 -18.06 11.18 -4.74
C SER A 30 -18.94 12.21 -5.46
N ARG A 31 -18.37 12.89 -6.46
CA ARG A 31 -19.04 13.81 -7.40
C ARG A 31 -19.17 13.21 -8.80
N ASP A 32 -18.95 11.91 -8.94
CA ASP A 32 -18.93 11.18 -10.22
C ASP A 32 -17.90 11.72 -11.23
N VAL A 33 -16.80 12.31 -10.74
CA VAL A 33 -15.68 12.74 -11.59
C VAL A 33 -14.74 11.56 -11.81
N PRO A 34 -14.49 11.15 -13.06
CA PRO A 34 -13.44 10.18 -13.37
C PRO A 34 -12.07 10.72 -12.98
N VAL A 35 -11.43 10.07 -12.00
CA VAL A 35 -10.15 10.50 -11.42
C VAL A 35 -9.12 9.40 -11.52
N SER A 36 -7.86 9.80 -11.75
CA SER A 36 -6.69 8.93 -11.57
C SER A 36 -5.60 9.68 -10.82
N VAL A 37 -4.65 8.95 -10.29
CA VAL A 37 -3.57 9.49 -9.48
C VAL A 37 -2.23 9.07 -10.05
N GLN A 38 -1.24 9.96 -9.96
CA GLN A 38 0.16 9.65 -10.28
C GLN A 38 1.05 10.18 -9.16
N LYS A 39 2.03 9.36 -8.76
CA LYS A 39 3.10 9.75 -7.85
C LYS A 39 4.40 9.95 -8.62
N LEU A 40 5.09 11.05 -8.34
CA LEU A 40 6.41 11.38 -8.85
C LEU A 40 7.42 11.26 -7.71
N ASP A 41 8.24 10.21 -7.73
CA ASP A 41 9.23 9.93 -6.68
C ASP A 41 10.61 10.43 -7.07
N PRO A 42 11.25 11.30 -6.24
CA PRO A 42 12.50 11.97 -6.60
C PRO A 42 13.75 11.08 -6.49
N TYR A 43 13.68 9.89 -5.94
CA TYR A 43 14.83 9.00 -5.82
C TYR A 43 15.29 8.43 -7.18
N LEU A 44 16.59 8.06 -7.25
CA LEU A 44 17.22 7.54 -8.48
C LEU A 44 17.03 6.03 -8.71
N ASN A 45 16.39 5.32 -7.79
CA ASN A 45 16.01 3.93 -8.03
C ASN A 45 14.99 3.87 -9.19
N VAL A 46 15.12 2.89 -10.06
CA VAL A 46 14.17 2.69 -11.16
C VAL A 46 12.79 2.30 -10.61
N ASP A 47 12.79 1.46 -9.59
CA ASP A 47 11.60 1.06 -8.82
C ASP A 47 12.02 0.74 -7.37
N PRO A 48 11.06 0.62 -6.43
CA PRO A 48 11.36 0.28 -5.04
C PRO A 48 11.56 -1.23 -4.79
N GLY A 49 11.46 -2.08 -5.81
CA GLY A 49 11.45 -3.54 -5.64
C GLY A 49 12.70 -4.13 -4.98
N THR A 50 13.85 -3.44 -5.11
CA THR A 50 15.13 -3.83 -4.48
C THR A 50 15.45 -3.03 -3.22
N MET A 51 14.58 -2.08 -2.83
CA MET A 51 14.81 -1.26 -1.63
C MET A 51 14.47 -2.03 -0.36
N SER A 52 15.12 -1.67 0.73
CA SER A 52 14.81 -2.24 2.05
C SER A 52 13.45 -1.73 2.55
N PRO A 53 12.54 -2.62 2.99
CA PRO A 53 11.29 -2.20 3.62
C PRO A 53 11.47 -1.30 4.85
N TYR A 54 12.60 -1.39 5.55
CA TYR A 54 12.92 -0.50 6.66
C TYR A 54 13.17 0.97 6.25
N GLN A 55 13.53 1.20 4.99
CA GLN A 55 13.80 2.55 4.48
C GLN A 55 12.63 3.11 3.68
N HIS A 56 11.91 2.25 2.98
CA HIS A 56 10.90 2.66 2.02
C HIS A 56 9.46 2.32 2.44
N GLY A 57 9.30 1.41 3.40
CA GLY A 57 8.00 0.82 3.72
C GLY A 57 7.62 -0.32 2.77
N GLU A 58 6.34 -0.60 2.67
CA GLU A 58 5.80 -1.65 1.80
C GLU A 58 6.04 -1.34 0.32
N VAL A 59 6.42 -2.35 -0.45
CA VAL A 59 6.42 -2.28 -1.92
C VAL A 59 5.05 -2.73 -2.42
N PHE A 60 4.27 -1.79 -2.95
CA PHE A 60 2.96 -2.05 -3.51
C PHE A 60 3.06 -2.50 -4.97
N VAL A 61 2.27 -3.49 -5.39
CA VAL A 61 2.28 -3.99 -6.77
C VAL A 61 0.98 -3.64 -7.47
N THR A 62 1.09 -3.00 -8.64
CA THR A 62 -0.06 -2.65 -9.49
C THR A 62 -0.60 -3.86 -10.27
N THR A 63 -1.74 -3.70 -10.93
CA THR A 63 -2.35 -4.78 -11.74
C THR A 63 -1.47 -5.23 -12.90
N ASP A 64 -0.73 -4.32 -13.50
CA ASP A 64 0.19 -4.59 -14.62
C ASP A 64 1.62 -4.93 -14.19
N GLY A 65 1.84 -5.12 -12.86
CA GLY A 65 3.08 -5.68 -12.33
C GLY A 65 4.16 -4.66 -12.00
N ALA A 66 3.87 -3.37 -11.95
CA ALA A 66 4.84 -2.40 -11.46
C ALA A 66 4.99 -2.51 -9.93
N GLU A 67 6.25 -2.55 -9.47
CA GLU A 67 6.62 -2.37 -8.08
C GLU A 67 6.66 -0.87 -7.78
N THR A 68 5.91 -0.42 -6.78
CA THR A 68 5.65 1.00 -6.54
C THR A 68 5.68 1.35 -5.06
N ASP A 69 5.62 2.65 -4.78
CA ASP A 69 5.52 3.18 -3.43
C ASP A 69 4.20 2.80 -2.74
N LEU A 70 4.21 2.70 -1.41
CA LEU A 70 3.06 2.33 -0.58
C LEU A 70 1.86 3.30 -0.72
N ASP A 71 2.10 4.55 -1.10
CA ASP A 71 1.04 5.55 -1.30
C ASP A 71 0.03 5.13 -2.38
N LEU A 72 0.44 4.32 -3.38
CA LEU A 72 -0.49 3.79 -4.36
C LEU A 72 -1.57 2.91 -3.71
N GLY A 73 -1.23 2.20 -2.64
CA GLY A 73 -2.20 1.49 -1.83
C GLY A 73 -3.23 2.42 -1.19
N HIS A 74 -2.80 3.59 -0.68
CA HIS A 74 -3.74 4.61 -0.17
C HIS A 74 -4.68 5.08 -1.28
N TYR A 75 -4.15 5.41 -2.46
CA TYR A 75 -4.97 5.90 -3.56
C TYR A 75 -6.02 4.86 -3.96
N GLU A 76 -5.62 3.61 -4.15
CA GLU A 76 -6.56 2.54 -4.51
C GLU A 76 -7.62 2.30 -3.43
N ARG A 77 -7.27 2.34 -2.14
CA ARG A 77 -8.21 2.14 -1.04
C ARG A 77 -9.27 3.25 -0.94
N PHE A 78 -8.87 4.49 -1.19
CA PHE A 78 -9.78 5.63 -1.09
C PHE A 78 -10.63 5.80 -2.35
N ILE A 79 -10.01 5.64 -3.52
CA ILE A 79 -10.69 5.87 -4.81
C ILE A 79 -11.46 4.62 -5.27
N ASP A 80 -11.13 3.45 -4.72
CA ASP A 80 -11.66 2.14 -5.14
C ASP A 80 -11.52 1.93 -6.66
N THR A 81 -10.29 2.10 -7.14
CA THR A 81 -9.92 1.94 -8.55
C THR A 81 -8.51 1.38 -8.60
N ASP A 82 -8.31 0.33 -9.37
CA ASP A 82 -6.98 -0.26 -9.57
C ASP A 82 -6.11 0.68 -10.41
N LEU A 83 -4.86 0.87 -9.98
CA LEU A 83 -3.87 1.70 -10.65
C LEU A 83 -2.89 0.84 -11.48
N THR A 84 -2.14 1.51 -12.35
CA THR A 84 -1.19 0.89 -13.27
C THR A 84 0.22 1.49 -13.11
N ALA A 85 1.20 0.93 -13.82
CA ALA A 85 2.58 1.44 -13.88
C ALA A 85 2.65 2.94 -14.21
N ALA A 86 1.71 3.46 -14.99
CA ALA A 86 1.63 4.90 -15.29
C ALA A 86 1.37 5.77 -14.06
N SER A 87 0.91 5.18 -12.97
CA SER A 87 0.59 5.91 -11.72
C SER A 87 1.80 6.12 -10.79
N ASN A 88 2.96 5.55 -11.12
CA ASN A 88 4.20 5.80 -10.37
C ASN A 88 5.37 6.06 -11.32
N VAL A 89 6.05 7.18 -11.12
CA VAL A 89 7.21 7.59 -11.93
C VAL A 89 8.33 8.01 -11.02
N THR A 90 9.52 7.39 -11.18
CA THR A 90 10.72 7.74 -10.41
C THR A 90 11.69 8.59 -11.23
N SER A 91 12.55 9.35 -10.56
CA SER A 91 13.66 10.02 -11.23
C SER A 91 14.53 9.04 -12.03
N GLY A 92 14.77 7.83 -11.46
CA GLY A 92 15.53 6.79 -12.13
C GLY A 92 14.94 6.40 -13.49
N GLN A 93 13.62 6.21 -13.58
CA GLN A 93 12.93 5.92 -14.84
C GLN A 93 13.06 7.07 -15.83
N ILE A 94 12.90 8.32 -15.38
CA ILE A 94 13.00 9.50 -16.24
C ILE A 94 14.42 9.64 -16.82
N TYR A 95 15.44 9.60 -15.96
CA TYR A 95 16.83 9.73 -16.43
C TYR A 95 17.26 8.56 -17.32
N SER A 96 16.85 7.34 -16.99
CA SER A 96 17.11 6.17 -17.84
C SER A 96 16.49 6.31 -19.22
N ALA A 97 15.26 6.81 -19.32
CA ALA A 97 14.59 7.05 -20.61
C ALA A 97 15.30 8.12 -21.44
N VAL A 98 15.70 9.24 -20.82
CA VAL A 98 16.41 10.34 -21.49
C VAL A 98 17.80 9.89 -21.97
N ILE A 99 18.57 9.18 -21.12
CA ILE A 99 19.89 8.64 -21.49
C ILE A 99 19.77 7.60 -22.60
N ALA A 100 18.80 6.69 -22.52
CA ALA A 100 18.57 5.71 -23.58
C ALA A 100 18.19 6.39 -24.92
N GLY A 101 17.39 7.46 -24.88
CA GLY A 101 17.07 8.28 -26.07
C GLY A 101 18.31 8.95 -26.67
N GLU A 102 19.18 9.49 -25.82
CA GLU A 102 20.46 10.08 -26.27
C GLU A 102 21.31 9.02 -26.99
N ARG A 103 21.47 7.83 -26.37
CA ARG A 103 22.26 6.74 -26.95
C ARG A 103 21.72 6.22 -28.29
N ARG A 104 20.41 6.31 -28.52
CA ARG A 104 19.78 5.98 -29.82
C ARG A 104 19.88 7.10 -30.87
N GLY A 105 20.30 8.31 -30.49
CA GLY A 105 20.36 9.47 -31.36
C GLY A 105 19.03 10.23 -31.53
N ASP A 106 18.06 10.02 -30.68
CA ASP A 106 16.72 10.64 -30.75
C ASP A 106 16.76 12.17 -30.71
N PHE A 107 17.84 12.75 -30.18
CA PHE A 107 18.02 14.20 -30.02
C PHE A 107 18.90 14.85 -31.10
N LEU A 108 19.22 14.14 -32.19
CA LEU A 108 19.90 14.66 -33.37
C LEU A 108 21.21 15.39 -33.09
N GLY A 109 21.99 14.96 -32.10
CA GLY A 109 23.28 15.54 -31.71
C GLY A 109 23.19 16.79 -30.84
N GLY A 110 22.01 17.13 -30.36
CA GLY A 110 21.81 18.25 -29.41
C GLY A 110 22.43 17.98 -28.05
N THR A 111 22.80 19.03 -27.33
CA THR A 111 23.22 18.95 -25.93
C THR A 111 22.03 18.66 -25.03
N ILE A 112 22.08 17.54 -24.30
CA ILE A 112 20.99 17.10 -23.42
C ILE A 112 21.11 17.77 -22.06
N GLN A 113 20.03 18.41 -21.59
CA GLN A 113 19.97 19.18 -20.37
C GLN A 113 18.71 18.81 -19.57
N VAL A 114 18.68 19.17 -18.28
CA VAL A 114 17.47 18.98 -17.44
C VAL A 114 16.28 19.70 -18.07
N ILE A 115 16.48 20.96 -18.50
CA ILE A 115 15.51 21.72 -19.28
C ILE A 115 16.05 21.84 -20.71
N PRO A 116 15.31 21.38 -21.74
CA PRO A 116 13.94 20.87 -21.69
C PRO A 116 13.80 19.33 -21.63
N HIS A 117 14.90 18.56 -21.73
CA HIS A 117 14.82 17.13 -22.05
C HIS A 117 14.21 16.30 -20.91
N VAL A 118 14.73 16.43 -19.67
CA VAL A 118 14.20 15.74 -18.48
C VAL A 118 12.78 16.23 -18.16
N THR A 119 12.57 17.56 -18.19
CA THR A 119 11.24 18.13 -17.94
C THR A 119 10.20 17.71 -18.98
N ASN A 120 10.58 17.56 -20.26
CA ASN A 120 9.69 17.09 -21.30
C ASN A 120 9.30 15.60 -21.09
N GLU A 121 10.24 14.76 -20.69
CA GLU A 121 9.93 13.36 -20.37
C GLU A 121 8.99 13.26 -19.16
N ILE A 122 9.19 14.05 -18.09
CA ILE A 122 8.28 14.12 -16.95
C ILE A 122 6.88 14.53 -17.41
N LYS A 123 6.75 15.61 -18.20
CA LYS A 123 5.46 16.08 -18.73
C LYS A 123 4.79 15.05 -19.64
N ARG A 124 5.58 14.31 -20.43
CA ARG A 124 5.07 13.22 -21.27
C ARG A 124 4.42 12.13 -20.40
N ARG A 125 5.11 11.68 -19.33
CA ARG A 125 4.57 10.70 -18.39
C ARG A 125 3.29 11.18 -17.70
N ILE A 126 3.21 12.44 -17.29
CA ILE A 126 2.00 13.00 -16.69
C ILE A 126 0.83 12.97 -17.70
N ARG A 127 1.07 13.30 -18.97
CA ARG A 127 0.03 13.32 -20.01
C ARG A 127 -0.42 11.93 -20.48
N GLU A 128 0.34 10.89 -20.23
CA GLU A 128 -0.04 9.51 -20.52
C GLU A 128 -1.16 9.02 -19.58
N VAL A 129 -1.17 9.45 -18.31
CA VAL A 129 -2.14 8.97 -17.31
C VAL A 129 -3.59 9.12 -17.79
N PRO A 130 -4.06 10.30 -18.22
CA PRO A 130 -5.46 10.43 -18.65
C PRO A 130 -5.76 9.69 -19.96
N GLN A 131 -4.75 9.38 -20.78
CA GLN A 131 -4.94 8.60 -22.00
C GLN A 131 -5.22 7.12 -21.66
N ILE A 132 -4.50 6.58 -20.67
CA ILE A 132 -4.61 5.19 -20.22
C ILE A 132 -5.88 5.02 -19.36
N SER A 133 -6.04 5.86 -18.34
CA SER A 133 -7.11 5.73 -17.33
C SER A 133 -8.46 6.30 -17.75
N LYS A 134 -8.52 7.10 -18.83
CA LYS A 134 -9.68 7.88 -19.24
C LYS A 134 -10.16 8.87 -18.18
N ALA A 135 -9.30 9.26 -17.26
CA ALA A 135 -9.61 10.21 -16.21
C ALA A 135 -9.87 11.62 -16.76
N GLN A 136 -10.87 12.28 -16.20
CA GLN A 136 -11.15 13.70 -16.44
C GLN A 136 -10.21 14.58 -15.62
N VAL A 137 -9.87 14.15 -14.40
CA VAL A 137 -8.94 14.82 -13.50
C VAL A 137 -7.82 13.87 -13.12
N VAL A 138 -6.57 14.32 -13.26
CA VAL A 138 -5.38 13.61 -12.78
C VAL A 138 -4.81 14.36 -11.59
N ILE A 139 -4.67 13.67 -10.46
CA ILE A 139 -4.01 14.19 -9.27
C ILE A 139 -2.57 13.70 -9.30
N VAL A 140 -1.62 14.63 -9.30
CA VAL A 140 -0.18 14.32 -9.36
C VAL A 140 0.46 14.72 -8.05
N GLU A 141 0.91 13.74 -7.28
CA GLU A 141 1.70 13.97 -6.08
C GLU A 141 3.18 14.12 -6.43
N VAL A 142 3.78 15.21 -5.98
CA VAL A 142 5.25 15.39 -6.06
C VAL A 142 5.87 14.92 -4.75
N GLY A 143 6.66 13.85 -4.83
CA GLY A 143 7.42 13.29 -3.71
C GLY A 143 8.48 14.27 -3.18
N GLY A 144 8.96 14.01 -1.97
CA GLY A 144 9.91 14.89 -1.27
C GLY A 144 9.27 16.14 -0.69
N THR A 145 10.11 17.06 -0.29
CA THR A 145 9.76 18.35 0.33
C THR A 145 10.20 19.49 -0.57
N VAL A 146 9.39 20.54 -0.70
CA VAL A 146 9.79 21.73 -1.46
C VAL A 146 11.05 22.33 -0.84
N GLY A 147 12.10 22.45 -1.66
CA GLY A 147 13.46 22.81 -1.25
C GLY A 147 14.47 21.68 -1.46
N ASP A 148 14.01 20.43 -1.56
CA ASP A 148 14.88 19.28 -1.87
C ASP A 148 15.41 19.38 -3.30
N ILE A 149 16.70 19.13 -3.49
CA ILE A 149 17.37 19.20 -4.79
C ILE A 149 16.78 18.17 -5.76
N GLU A 150 16.50 16.98 -5.28
CA GLU A 150 16.00 15.85 -6.05
C GLU A 150 14.62 16.11 -6.67
N SER A 151 13.78 16.94 -6.01
CA SER A 151 12.44 17.25 -6.48
C SER A 151 12.39 18.37 -7.53
N GLN A 152 13.47 19.14 -7.71
CA GLN A 152 13.48 20.33 -8.57
C GLN A 152 13.06 20.06 -10.02
N PRO A 153 13.52 18.98 -10.71
CA PRO A 153 13.08 18.71 -12.08
C PRO A 153 11.57 18.49 -12.18
N PHE A 154 10.96 17.82 -11.18
CA PHE A 154 9.52 17.61 -11.13
C PHE A 154 8.76 18.93 -10.91
N LEU A 155 9.22 19.76 -9.97
CA LEU A 155 8.63 21.06 -9.71
C LEU A 155 8.71 21.97 -10.94
N GLU A 156 9.84 21.98 -11.64
CA GLU A 156 9.99 22.73 -12.89
C GLU A 156 9.06 22.20 -13.99
N ALA A 157 8.92 20.88 -14.12
CA ALA A 157 8.02 20.27 -15.11
C ALA A 157 6.55 20.66 -14.86
N ILE A 158 6.06 20.56 -13.61
CA ILE A 158 4.68 20.95 -13.29
C ILE A 158 4.44 22.44 -13.45
N ARG A 159 5.46 23.30 -13.18
CA ARG A 159 5.39 24.74 -13.45
C ARG A 159 5.17 25.00 -14.94
N GLN A 160 5.93 24.32 -15.81
CA GLN A 160 5.79 24.42 -17.27
C GLN A 160 4.40 23.94 -17.75
N MET A 161 3.88 22.84 -17.15
CA MET A 161 2.57 22.27 -17.50
C MET A 161 1.44 23.32 -17.48
N ARG A 162 1.43 24.26 -16.50
CA ARG A 162 0.39 25.28 -16.38
C ARG A 162 0.27 26.17 -17.62
N ASN A 163 1.39 26.48 -18.25
CA ASN A 163 1.39 27.28 -19.49
C ASN A 163 1.00 26.45 -20.72
N GLU A 164 1.35 25.16 -20.73
CA GLU A 164 1.13 24.29 -21.88
C GLU A 164 -0.31 23.79 -21.98
N VAL A 165 -0.94 23.47 -20.84
CA VAL A 165 -2.34 22.97 -20.82
C VAL A 165 -3.36 24.06 -20.52
N GLY A 166 -2.91 25.26 -20.17
CA GLY A 166 -3.75 26.41 -19.83
C GLY A 166 -4.06 26.49 -18.33
N ARG A 167 -4.10 27.71 -17.80
CA ARG A 167 -4.26 27.99 -16.37
C ARG A 167 -5.54 27.43 -15.77
N ASP A 168 -6.65 27.43 -16.50
CA ASP A 168 -7.95 26.89 -16.08
C ASP A 168 -7.98 25.36 -15.98
N ASN A 169 -6.90 24.69 -16.38
CA ASN A 169 -6.77 23.23 -16.38
C ASN A 169 -5.78 22.72 -15.32
N VAL A 170 -5.21 23.62 -14.51
CA VAL A 170 -4.20 23.28 -13.50
C VAL A 170 -4.55 23.93 -12.17
N LEU A 171 -4.46 23.14 -11.10
CA LEU A 171 -4.61 23.56 -9.72
C LEU A 171 -3.39 23.12 -8.92
N TYR A 172 -2.78 24.03 -8.15
CA TYR A 172 -1.68 23.71 -7.24
C TYR A 172 -2.17 23.67 -5.80
N ILE A 173 -2.01 22.53 -5.16
CA ILE A 173 -2.31 22.33 -3.74
C ILE A 173 -0.99 22.11 -2.99
N HIS A 174 -0.79 22.84 -1.90
CA HIS A 174 0.42 22.71 -1.09
C HIS A 174 0.06 22.21 0.31
N VAL A 175 0.60 21.05 0.68
CA VAL A 175 0.41 20.44 2.02
C VAL A 175 1.53 20.90 2.92
N THR A 176 1.20 21.51 4.06
CA THR A 176 2.18 22.03 5.02
C THR A 176 1.88 21.53 6.43
N TYR A 177 2.82 21.71 7.34
CA TYR A 177 2.68 21.37 8.74
C TYR A 177 2.77 22.60 9.63
N LEU A 178 1.84 22.72 10.58
CA LEU A 178 1.83 23.72 11.64
C LEU A 178 2.31 23.08 12.94
N PRO A 179 3.59 23.20 13.30
CA PRO A 179 4.09 22.61 14.53
C PRO A 179 3.50 23.31 15.77
N PHE A 180 3.14 22.49 16.74
CA PHE A 180 2.73 22.98 18.07
C PHE A 180 3.97 23.10 18.95
N ILE A 181 4.16 24.28 19.54
CA ILE A 181 5.25 24.54 20.49
C ILE A 181 4.72 24.39 21.90
N ALA A 182 5.10 23.33 22.58
CA ALA A 182 4.59 22.99 23.90
C ALA A 182 4.84 24.06 24.96
N THR A 183 5.99 24.77 24.89
CA THR A 183 6.36 25.82 25.83
C THR A 183 5.48 27.08 25.73
N THR A 184 5.07 27.44 24.50
CA THR A 184 4.18 28.60 24.26
C THR A 184 2.72 28.22 24.08
N LYS A 185 2.43 26.91 24.03
CA LYS A 185 1.10 26.33 23.82
C LYS A 185 0.38 26.88 22.58
N GLU A 186 1.10 27.03 21.49
CA GLU A 186 0.54 27.58 20.25
C GLU A 186 1.07 26.91 18.99
N LEU A 187 0.25 26.92 17.92
CA LEU A 187 0.62 26.52 16.57
C LEU A 187 1.43 27.63 15.89
N LYS A 188 2.49 27.27 15.17
CA LYS A 188 3.36 28.21 14.47
C LYS A 188 3.15 28.17 12.95
N THR A 189 2.88 29.32 12.35
CA THR A 189 2.65 29.49 10.91
C THR A 189 3.93 29.79 10.10
N LYS A 190 5.04 30.11 10.74
CA LYS A 190 6.29 30.47 10.05
C LYS A 190 6.82 29.37 9.13
N PRO A 191 6.86 28.08 9.52
CA PRO A 191 7.31 27.01 8.62
C PRO A 191 6.49 26.95 7.32
N THR A 192 5.16 27.07 7.41
CA THR A 192 4.27 27.15 6.25
C THR A 192 4.60 28.33 5.34
N GLN A 193 4.80 29.52 5.92
CA GLN A 193 5.17 30.73 5.16
C GLN A 193 6.50 30.53 4.42
N HIS A 194 7.51 29.94 5.06
CA HIS A 194 8.79 29.63 4.44
C HIS A 194 8.64 28.62 3.30
N SER A 195 7.90 27.55 3.51
CA SER A 195 7.67 26.52 2.49
C SER A 195 6.95 27.09 1.25
N VAL A 196 5.94 27.95 1.44
CA VAL A 196 5.27 28.63 0.33
C VAL A 196 6.20 29.60 -0.39
N ASN A 197 7.08 30.30 0.33
CA ASN A 197 8.07 31.19 -0.29
C ASN A 197 9.07 30.40 -1.17
N GLU A 198 9.53 29.22 -0.73
CA GLU A 198 10.37 28.35 -1.55
C GLU A 198 9.64 27.90 -2.82
N LEU A 199 8.36 27.50 -2.72
CA LEU A 199 7.56 27.12 -3.88
C LEU A 199 7.40 28.30 -4.88
N ARG A 200 7.20 29.53 -4.37
CA ARG A 200 7.14 30.76 -5.17
C ARG A 200 8.45 31.08 -5.88
N ARG A 201 9.59 30.81 -5.24
CA ARG A 201 10.93 31.03 -5.85
C ARG A 201 11.11 30.17 -7.11
N ILE A 202 10.45 29.01 -7.17
CA ILE A 202 10.42 28.14 -8.35
C ILE A 202 9.40 28.64 -9.40
N GLY A 203 8.55 29.61 -9.05
CA GLY A 203 7.53 30.18 -9.91
C GLY A 203 6.16 29.50 -9.80
N ILE A 204 5.89 28.79 -8.70
CA ILE A 204 4.60 28.16 -8.41
C ILE A 204 3.93 28.91 -7.25
N GLN A 205 2.78 29.52 -7.53
CA GLN A 205 1.88 30.05 -6.50
C GLN A 205 0.86 28.95 -6.18
N PRO A 206 0.75 28.49 -4.92
CA PRO A 206 -0.31 27.54 -4.55
C PRO A 206 -1.68 28.21 -4.65
N ASP A 207 -2.65 27.47 -5.18
CA ASP A 207 -4.04 27.90 -5.24
C ASP A 207 -4.78 27.53 -3.94
N ILE A 208 -4.36 26.42 -3.27
CA ILE A 208 -4.92 25.92 -2.01
C ILE A 208 -3.78 25.48 -1.10
N ILE A 209 -3.92 25.75 0.18
CA ILE A 209 -2.98 25.26 1.23
C ILE A 209 -3.76 24.33 2.16
N LEU A 210 -3.31 23.07 2.25
CA LEU A 210 -3.77 22.12 3.26
C LEU A 210 -2.83 22.20 4.47
N CYS A 211 -3.36 22.61 5.60
CA CYS A 211 -2.61 22.83 6.82
C CYS A 211 -2.72 21.62 7.75
N ARG A 212 -1.72 20.73 7.75
CA ARG A 212 -1.64 19.63 8.71
C ARG A 212 -1.31 20.17 10.10
N ALA A 213 -2.03 19.73 11.11
CA ALA A 213 -1.74 20.03 12.51
C ALA A 213 -2.30 18.93 13.43
N ASP A 214 -1.71 18.79 14.62
CA ASP A 214 -2.22 17.86 15.64
C ASP A 214 -3.30 18.49 16.52
N TYR A 215 -3.52 19.78 16.37
CA TYR A 215 -4.50 20.56 17.14
C TYR A 215 -5.38 21.40 16.20
N PRO A 216 -6.60 21.77 16.65
CA PRO A 216 -7.51 22.62 15.86
C PRO A 216 -6.86 23.95 15.45
N ILE A 217 -7.07 24.35 14.21
CA ILE A 217 -6.51 25.59 13.64
C ILE A 217 -7.58 26.68 13.71
N SER A 218 -7.29 27.73 14.48
CA SER A 218 -8.23 28.85 14.64
C SER A 218 -8.37 29.69 13.36
N GLN A 219 -9.51 30.40 13.22
CA GLN A 219 -9.74 31.29 12.08
C GLN A 219 -8.65 32.38 11.98
N ALA A 220 -8.17 32.92 13.09
CA ALA A 220 -7.10 33.91 13.11
C ALA A 220 -5.78 33.38 12.50
N LEU A 221 -5.46 32.09 12.74
CA LEU A 221 -4.30 31.46 12.13
C LEU A 221 -4.50 31.23 10.61
N ARG A 222 -5.71 30.86 10.20
CA ARG A 222 -6.05 30.72 8.77
C ARG A 222 -5.94 32.07 8.04
N ASP A 223 -6.50 33.14 8.61
CA ASP A 223 -6.41 34.49 8.08
C ASP A 223 -4.94 34.96 7.98
N LYS A 224 -4.13 34.65 8.97
CA LYS A 224 -2.70 34.93 8.95
C LYS A 224 -1.97 34.19 7.83
N ILE A 225 -2.24 32.89 7.64
CA ILE A 225 -1.65 32.11 6.55
C ILE A 225 -2.11 32.67 5.20
N SER A 226 -3.39 32.93 5.03
CA SER A 226 -3.97 33.57 3.83
C SER A 226 -3.20 34.86 3.46
N LEU A 227 -3.04 35.76 4.41
CA LEU A 227 -2.34 37.03 4.19
C LEU A 227 -0.87 36.86 3.78
N PHE A 228 -0.11 36.03 4.52
CA PHE A 228 1.32 35.87 4.27
C PHE A 228 1.65 34.97 3.08
N CYS A 229 0.75 34.06 2.73
CA CYS A 229 0.92 33.14 1.61
C CYS A 229 0.17 33.58 0.34
N ASP A 230 -0.52 34.73 0.38
CA ASP A 230 -1.29 35.28 -0.75
C ASP A 230 -2.22 34.22 -1.38
N VAL A 231 -3.03 33.60 -0.54
CA VAL A 231 -4.03 32.60 -0.89
C VAL A 231 -5.37 33.06 -0.31
N GLU A 232 -6.47 32.82 -1.01
CA GLU A 232 -7.79 33.19 -0.51
C GLU A 232 -8.08 32.52 0.85
N LYS A 233 -8.83 33.19 1.72
CA LYS A 233 -9.13 32.70 3.09
C LYS A 233 -9.77 31.31 3.09
N ASP A 234 -10.68 31.06 2.17
CA ASP A 234 -11.39 29.79 2.03
C ASP A 234 -10.53 28.68 1.42
N ALA A 235 -9.38 29.04 0.84
CA ALA A 235 -8.39 28.11 0.30
C ALA A 235 -7.28 27.73 1.29
N VAL A 236 -7.36 28.21 2.55
CA VAL A 236 -6.53 27.73 3.67
C VAL A 236 -7.36 26.72 4.46
N ILE A 237 -7.14 25.43 4.23
CA ILE A 237 -7.98 24.35 4.71
C ILE A 237 -7.24 23.57 5.80
N PRO A 238 -7.81 23.45 7.00
CA PRO A 238 -7.29 22.58 8.05
C PRO A 238 -7.34 21.10 7.65
N MET A 239 -6.27 20.37 7.96
CA MET A 239 -6.19 18.91 7.87
C MET A 239 -5.63 18.41 9.20
N VAL A 240 -6.48 18.37 10.22
CA VAL A 240 -6.09 17.93 11.56
C VAL A 240 -5.87 16.42 11.63
N THR A 241 -5.05 15.98 12.58
CA THR A 241 -4.84 14.56 12.84
C THR A 241 -6.18 13.92 13.25
N ALA A 242 -6.56 12.88 12.52
CA ALA A 242 -7.82 12.14 12.70
C ALA A 242 -7.56 10.79 13.39
N GLU A 243 -8.58 10.21 14.01
CA GLU A 243 -8.51 8.88 14.64
C GLU A 243 -8.28 7.78 13.60
N THR A 244 -8.79 7.96 12.40
CA THR A 244 -8.55 7.09 11.24
C THR A 244 -8.26 7.91 10.00
N ILE A 245 -7.38 7.41 9.13
CA ILE A 245 -7.07 8.07 7.85
C ILE A 245 -8.32 8.24 6.97
N TYR A 246 -9.31 7.36 7.11
CA TYR A 246 -10.56 7.40 6.36
C TYR A 246 -11.49 8.55 6.76
N GLU A 247 -11.23 9.22 7.87
CA GLU A 247 -11.97 10.43 8.29
C GLU A 247 -11.50 11.68 7.53
N VAL A 248 -10.26 11.70 7.00
CA VAL A 248 -9.68 12.89 6.37
C VAL A 248 -10.52 13.45 5.21
N PRO A 249 -11.11 12.65 4.28
CA PRO A 249 -12.01 13.17 3.27
C PRO A 249 -13.20 13.95 3.85
N LEU A 250 -13.77 13.49 4.97
CA LEU A 250 -14.89 14.14 5.64
C LEU A 250 -14.48 15.48 6.23
N ILE A 251 -13.33 15.52 6.90
CA ILE A 251 -12.74 16.76 7.44
C ILE A 251 -12.52 17.78 6.32
N LEU A 252 -11.91 17.38 5.21
CA LEU A 252 -11.65 18.28 4.09
C LEU A 252 -12.95 18.79 3.43
N GLU A 253 -13.99 17.94 3.37
CA GLU A 253 -15.30 18.34 2.81
C GLU A 253 -16.04 19.31 3.72
N GLU A 254 -15.91 19.23 5.05
CA GLU A 254 -16.46 20.21 6.00
C GLU A 254 -15.97 21.63 5.72
N TYR A 255 -14.73 21.77 5.22
CA TYR A 255 -14.19 23.05 4.77
C TYR A 255 -14.46 23.34 3.29
N GLY A 256 -15.26 22.54 2.61
CA GLY A 256 -15.72 22.77 1.24
C GLY A 256 -14.68 22.53 0.16
N LEU A 257 -13.65 21.68 0.42
CA LEU A 257 -12.54 21.44 -0.52
C LEU A 257 -13.03 20.98 -1.89
N SER A 258 -13.99 20.05 -1.95
CA SER A 258 -14.48 19.53 -3.22
C SER A 258 -15.21 20.58 -4.06
N ASN A 259 -15.96 21.50 -3.42
CA ASN A 259 -16.60 22.63 -4.08
C ASN A 259 -15.56 23.61 -4.63
N LEU A 260 -14.53 23.91 -3.84
CA LEU A 260 -13.46 24.81 -4.25
C LEU A 260 -12.70 24.26 -5.47
N ILE A 261 -12.33 22.96 -5.45
CA ILE A 261 -11.69 22.30 -6.60
C ILE A 261 -12.60 22.31 -7.82
N ALA A 262 -13.88 21.95 -7.67
CA ALA A 262 -14.83 21.93 -8.78
C ALA A 262 -15.00 23.31 -9.42
N SER A 263 -15.11 24.36 -8.61
CA SER A 263 -15.20 25.75 -9.08
C SER A 263 -13.93 26.18 -9.81
N ARG A 264 -12.75 25.97 -9.23
CA ARG A 264 -11.45 26.39 -9.79
C ARG A 264 -11.14 25.70 -11.12
N LEU A 265 -11.43 24.42 -11.21
CA LEU A 265 -11.23 23.64 -12.43
C LEU A 265 -12.43 23.68 -13.38
N ARG A 266 -13.49 24.43 -13.03
CA ARG A 266 -14.73 24.54 -13.83
C ARG A 266 -15.29 23.15 -14.18
N LEU A 267 -15.37 22.26 -13.18
CA LEU A 267 -15.94 20.94 -13.37
C LEU A 267 -17.46 21.03 -13.29
N ASN A 268 -18.12 20.45 -14.30
CA ASN A 268 -19.57 20.35 -14.29
C ASN A 268 -19.98 19.08 -13.53
N THR A 269 -20.17 19.20 -12.22
CA THR A 269 -20.46 18.06 -11.31
C THR A 269 -21.55 18.41 -10.32
N GLY A 270 -22.22 17.39 -9.77
CA GLY A 270 -23.12 17.51 -8.62
C GLY A 270 -22.39 17.80 -7.31
N LYS A 271 -23.11 17.77 -6.20
CA LYS A 271 -22.53 17.79 -4.85
C LYS A 271 -21.88 16.44 -4.54
N ALA A 272 -20.90 16.46 -3.64
CA ALA A 272 -20.28 15.23 -3.15
C ALA A 272 -21.29 14.40 -2.34
N ASP A 273 -21.44 13.12 -2.69
CA ASP A 273 -22.16 12.15 -1.86
C ASP A 273 -21.14 11.28 -1.10
N LEU A 274 -21.02 11.53 0.18
CA LEU A 274 -20.15 10.82 1.11
C LEU A 274 -20.94 10.03 2.16
N SER A 275 -22.21 9.76 1.92
CA SER A 275 -23.12 9.12 2.90
C SER A 275 -22.59 7.76 3.35
N GLU A 276 -22.26 6.86 2.41
CA GLU A 276 -21.71 5.54 2.70
C GLU A 276 -20.34 5.63 3.37
N TRP A 277 -19.50 6.57 2.92
CA TRP A 277 -18.18 6.78 3.49
C TRP A 277 -18.28 7.27 4.95
N ARG A 278 -19.20 8.17 5.24
CA ARG A 278 -19.47 8.64 6.61
C ARG A 278 -19.94 7.52 7.50
N GLN A 279 -20.91 6.72 7.08
CA GLN A 279 -21.38 5.55 7.83
C GLN A 279 -20.24 4.57 8.13
N MET A 280 -19.37 4.32 7.16
CA MET A 280 -18.20 3.47 7.33
C MET A 280 -17.24 4.03 8.40
N VAL A 281 -16.91 5.32 8.33
CA VAL A 281 -16.04 5.98 9.32
C VAL A 281 -16.67 5.97 10.71
N GLU A 282 -17.96 6.25 10.83
CA GLU A 282 -18.69 6.16 12.11
C GLU A 282 -18.61 4.75 12.70
N ARG A 283 -18.79 3.72 11.87
CA ARG A 283 -18.62 2.33 12.31
C ARG A 283 -17.19 2.02 12.75
N MET A 284 -16.16 2.58 12.11
CA MET A 284 -14.76 2.43 12.53
C MET A 284 -14.50 3.03 13.90
N LYS A 285 -15.10 4.18 14.19
CA LYS A 285 -14.92 4.92 15.46
C LYS A 285 -15.78 4.38 16.62
N THR A 286 -16.80 3.60 16.31
CA THR A 286 -17.65 2.99 17.35
C THR A 286 -16.86 1.93 18.13
N PRO A 287 -16.85 1.98 19.47
CA PRO A 287 -16.20 0.96 20.29
C PRO A 287 -16.71 -0.45 19.99
N LYS A 288 -15.81 -1.42 19.86
CA LYS A 288 -16.11 -2.81 19.54
C LYS A 288 -15.32 -3.74 20.45
N GLU A 289 -15.82 -4.96 20.57
CA GLU A 289 -15.06 -6.04 21.18
C GLU A 289 -13.78 -6.31 20.36
N SER A 290 -12.65 -6.43 21.07
CA SER A 290 -11.34 -6.60 20.42
C SER A 290 -10.96 -8.06 20.28
N ILE A 291 -10.31 -8.40 19.14
CA ILE A 291 -9.64 -9.68 18.96
C ILE A 291 -8.15 -9.45 18.72
N ASN A 292 -7.34 -10.34 19.29
CA ASN A 292 -5.88 -10.28 19.15
C ASN A 292 -5.43 -11.12 17.95
N ILE A 293 -4.72 -10.52 17.01
CA ILE A 293 -4.13 -11.21 15.85
C ILE A 293 -2.62 -11.02 15.92
N ALA A 294 -1.87 -12.13 15.98
CA ALA A 294 -0.41 -12.06 15.84
C ALA A 294 -0.04 -11.81 14.38
N LEU A 295 0.77 -10.78 14.14
CA LEU A 295 1.49 -10.59 12.89
C LEU A 295 2.95 -10.97 13.13
N VAL A 296 3.37 -12.12 12.58
CA VAL A 296 4.73 -12.65 12.76
C VAL A 296 5.53 -12.37 11.49
N GLY A 297 6.46 -11.43 11.56
CA GLY A 297 7.16 -10.93 10.39
C GLY A 297 8.62 -10.56 10.63
N LYS A 298 9.32 -10.22 9.55
CA LYS A 298 10.75 -9.80 9.56
C LYS A 298 10.95 -8.31 9.78
N TYR A 299 9.91 -7.48 9.53
CA TYR A 299 10.00 -6.02 9.45
C TYR A 299 9.03 -5.33 10.41
N VAL A 300 8.69 -6.00 11.53
CA VAL A 300 7.66 -5.53 12.47
C VAL A 300 8.06 -4.27 13.26
N GLU A 301 9.33 -3.89 13.27
CA GLU A 301 9.82 -2.65 13.86
C GLU A 301 9.36 -1.40 13.09
N LEU A 302 8.98 -1.56 11.82
CA LEU A 302 8.40 -0.52 10.98
C LEU A 302 7.02 -0.97 10.48
N GLU A 303 5.97 -0.47 11.09
CA GLU A 303 4.57 -0.85 10.74
C GLU A 303 4.23 -0.60 9.26
N ASP A 304 4.83 0.43 8.65
CA ASP A 304 4.64 0.77 7.23
C ASP A 304 5.15 -0.33 6.28
N ALA A 305 6.01 -1.25 6.75
CA ALA A 305 6.45 -2.40 5.96
C ALA A 305 5.32 -3.43 5.71
N TYR A 306 4.27 -3.40 6.52
CA TYR A 306 3.10 -4.29 6.44
C TYR A 306 1.79 -3.49 6.41
N PHE A 307 1.83 -2.29 5.86
CA PHE A 307 0.70 -1.36 5.88
C PHE A 307 -0.57 -1.97 5.28
N SER A 308 -0.49 -2.56 4.09
CA SER A 308 -1.66 -3.17 3.43
C SER A 308 -2.20 -4.38 4.20
N VAL A 309 -1.35 -5.14 4.88
CA VAL A 309 -1.78 -6.26 5.75
C VAL A 309 -2.56 -5.72 6.95
N ARG A 310 -2.04 -4.67 7.62
CA ARG A 310 -2.71 -4.00 8.74
C ARG A 310 -4.08 -3.47 8.32
N GLU A 311 -4.15 -2.75 7.22
CA GLU A 311 -5.42 -2.21 6.71
C GLU A 311 -6.40 -3.34 6.35
N SER A 312 -5.93 -4.43 5.74
CA SER A 312 -6.79 -5.56 5.39
C SER A 312 -7.39 -6.27 6.62
N LEU A 313 -6.60 -6.38 7.69
CA LEU A 313 -7.10 -6.87 8.98
C LEU A 313 -8.17 -5.94 9.56
N CYS A 314 -7.92 -4.61 9.53
CA CYS A 314 -8.89 -3.61 9.99
C CYS A 314 -10.19 -3.64 9.16
N HIS A 315 -10.09 -3.78 7.83
CA HIS A 315 -11.27 -3.90 6.95
C HIS A 315 -12.09 -5.15 7.27
N ALA A 316 -11.43 -6.29 7.48
CA ALA A 316 -12.10 -7.54 7.85
C ALA A 316 -12.68 -7.47 9.28
N GLY A 317 -11.98 -6.81 10.20
CA GLY A 317 -12.48 -6.52 11.54
C GLY A 317 -13.76 -5.68 11.50
N LEU A 318 -13.79 -4.63 10.69
CA LEU A 318 -14.98 -3.80 10.47
C LEU A 318 -16.15 -4.61 9.92
N TYR A 319 -15.87 -5.55 8.98
CA TYR A 319 -16.90 -6.45 8.43
C TYR A 319 -17.56 -7.30 9.52
N HIS A 320 -16.76 -7.85 10.45
CA HIS A 320 -17.23 -8.69 11.55
C HIS A 320 -17.62 -7.93 12.81
N ASP A 321 -17.63 -6.59 12.75
CA ASP A 321 -17.90 -5.71 13.89
C ASP A 321 -16.97 -5.97 15.09
N ARG A 322 -15.67 -6.08 14.80
CA ARG A 322 -14.59 -6.30 15.75
C ARG A 322 -13.49 -5.26 15.60
N HIS A 323 -12.87 -4.90 16.72
CA HIS A 323 -11.61 -4.17 16.72
C HIS A 323 -10.45 -5.15 16.64
N ILE A 324 -9.51 -4.91 15.73
CA ILE A 324 -8.33 -5.77 15.59
C ILE A 324 -7.18 -5.18 16.40
N ASN A 325 -6.75 -5.91 17.41
CA ASN A 325 -5.53 -5.62 18.14
C ASN A 325 -4.38 -6.47 17.53
N ILE A 326 -3.43 -5.83 16.86
CA ILE A 326 -2.31 -6.52 16.22
C ILE A 326 -1.19 -6.69 17.22
N VAL A 327 -0.83 -7.94 17.50
CA VAL A 327 0.34 -8.30 18.31
C VAL A 327 1.52 -8.50 17.35
N TRP A 328 2.39 -7.50 17.28
CA TRP A 328 3.58 -7.53 16.44
C TRP A 328 4.65 -8.44 17.04
N ILE A 329 5.09 -9.45 16.31
CA ILE A 329 6.09 -10.41 16.76
C ILE A 329 7.23 -10.50 15.75
N GLN A 330 8.44 -10.18 16.20
CA GLN A 330 9.64 -10.32 15.38
C GLN A 330 9.98 -11.80 15.22
N SER A 331 10.09 -12.27 13.99
CA SER A 331 10.31 -13.69 13.71
C SER A 331 11.64 -14.22 14.26
N GLU A 332 12.69 -13.40 14.31
CA GLU A 332 13.98 -13.77 14.90
C GLU A 332 13.91 -13.98 16.43
N ASP A 333 12.97 -13.35 17.12
CA ASP A 333 12.78 -13.60 18.55
C ASP A 333 12.30 -15.02 18.79
N LEU A 334 11.40 -15.51 17.95
CA LEU A 334 10.89 -16.88 18.01
C LEU A 334 11.98 -17.91 17.67
N GLU A 335 12.94 -17.59 16.79
CA GLU A 335 14.12 -18.45 16.54
C GLU A 335 14.98 -18.63 17.79
N ARG A 336 14.99 -17.62 18.66
CA ARG A 336 15.74 -17.62 19.93
C ARG A 336 14.93 -18.15 21.10
N GLY A 337 13.70 -18.63 20.87
CA GLY A 337 12.79 -19.08 21.93
C GLY A 337 12.23 -17.93 22.78
N VAL A 338 12.32 -16.69 22.31
CA VAL A 338 11.78 -15.52 22.99
C VAL A 338 10.37 -15.24 22.43
N ASN A 339 9.47 -14.74 23.27
CA ASN A 339 8.10 -14.35 22.90
C ASN A 339 7.18 -15.49 22.42
N GLU A 340 7.55 -16.76 22.51
CA GLU A 340 6.68 -17.90 22.14
C GLU A 340 5.34 -17.89 22.91
N ASN A 341 5.36 -17.43 24.15
CA ASN A 341 4.16 -17.31 24.99
C ASN A 341 3.11 -16.33 24.43
N LEU A 342 3.50 -15.40 23.55
CA LEU A 342 2.58 -14.49 22.90
C LEU A 342 1.65 -15.21 21.91
N LEU A 343 2.14 -16.28 21.26
CA LEU A 343 1.34 -17.08 20.31
C LEU A 343 0.14 -17.78 20.99
N GLY A 344 0.25 -18.07 22.30
CA GLY A 344 -0.86 -18.65 23.08
C GLY A 344 -1.92 -17.64 23.53
N ARG A 345 -1.74 -16.35 23.22
CA ARG A 345 -2.62 -15.27 23.66
C ARG A 345 -3.40 -14.59 22.53
N VAL A 346 -3.36 -15.18 21.34
CA VAL A 346 -4.01 -14.62 20.16
C VAL A 346 -5.08 -15.54 19.61
N HIS A 347 -6.03 -14.96 18.89
CA HIS A 347 -7.17 -15.65 18.30
C HIS A 347 -6.90 -16.09 16.86
N GLY A 348 -5.84 -15.56 16.25
CA GLY A 348 -5.39 -15.90 14.92
C GLY A 348 -3.96 -15.42 14.66
N ILE A 349 -3.30 -16.02 13.70
CA ILE A 349 -1.91 -15.73 13.33
C ILE A 349 -1.84 -15.41 11.84
N ILE A 350 -1.18 -14.32 11.48
CA ILE A 350 -0.85 -13.98 10.09
C ILE A 350 0.66 -13.93 9.90
N VAL A 351 1.14 -14.59 8.85
CA VAL A 351 2.55 -14.54 8.43
C VAL A 351 2.60 -13.89 7.06
N PRO A 352 3.12 -12.65 6.97
CA PRO A 352 3.14 -11.87 5.73
C PRO A 352 4.27 -12.28 4.79
N GLY A 353 4.33 -11.62 3.62
CA GLY A 353 5.40 -11.73 2.66
C GLY A 353 6.77 -11.23 3.16
N GLY A 354 7.83 -11.61 2.47
CA GLY A 354 9.20 -11.20 2.75
C GLY A 354 10.21 -11.96 1.90
N PHE A 355 11.49 -11.58 1.97
CA PHE A 355 12.58 -12.18 1.23
C PHE A 355 13.78 -12.52 2.12
N GLY A 356 14.62 -13.47 1.65
CA GLY A 356 15.86 -13.85 2.33
C GLY A 356 15.64 -14.75 3.55
N ASN A 357 16.74 -15.25 4.11
CA ASN A 357 16.74 -16.32 5.11
C ASN A 357 16.59 -15.85 6.57
N ARG A 358 16.64 -14.55 6.85
CA ARG A 358 16.51 -13.99 8.20
C ARG A 358 15.13 -14.31 8.78
N GLY A 359 15.03 -14.81 10.01
CA GLY A 359 13.78 -15.05 10.73
C GLY A 359 12.90 -16.20 10.20
N ILE A 360 13.40 -17.02 9.27
CA ILE A 360 12.61 -18.07 8.61
C ILE A 360 12.24 -19.19 9.57
N GLU A 361 13.16 -19.64 10.43
CA GLU A 361 12.87 -20.72 11.38
C GLU A 361 11.82 -20.30 12.41
N GLY A 362 11.81 -19.04 12.83
CA GLY A 362 10.76 -18.49 13.67
C GLY A 362 9.39 -18.47 13.01
N MET A 363 9.32 -18.16 11.71
CA MET A 363 8.07 -18.25 10.95
C MET A 363 7.61 -19.69 10.76
N ILE A 364 8.53 -20.64 10.52
CA ILE A 364 8.23 -22.07 10.43
C ILE A 364 7.71 -22.59 11.78
N THR A 365 8.35 -22.20 12.89
CA THR A 365 7.89 -22.51 14.25
C THR A 365 6.48 -21.97 14.50
N THR A 366 6.19 -20.77 14.01
CA THR A 366 4.85 -20.17 14.09
C THR A 366 3.80 -20.99 13.34
N ALA A 367 4.09 -21.41 12.11
CA ALA A 367 3.18 -22.28 11.34
C ALA A 367 2.96 -23.62 12.03
N SER A 368 4.02 -24.21 12.61
CA SER A 368 3.93 -25.43 13.42
C SER A 368 3.05 -25.24 14.65
N TYR A 369 3.22 -24.11 15.35
CA TYR A 369 2.41 -23.78 16.52
C TYR A 369 0.92 -23.66 16.16
N ALA A 370 0.62 -22.93 15.10
CA ALA A 370 -0.76 -22.76 14.60
C ALA A 370 -1.40 -24.12 14.27
N ARG A 371 -0.68 -24.99 13.54
CA ARG A 371 -1.17 -26.32 13.15
C ARG A 371 -1.45 -27.23 14.35
N HIS A 372 -0.56 -27.27 15.33
CA HIS A 372 -0.73 -28.17 16.48
C HIS A 372 -1.78 -27.69 17.48
N ASN A 373 -2.01 -26.38 17.57
CA ASN A 373 -2.93 -25.78 18.54
C ASN A 373 -4.27 -25.35 17.92
N ASN A 374 -4.52 -25.69 16.64
CA ASN A 374 -5.75 -25.35 15.92
C ASN A 374 -6.04 -23.83 15.91
N ILE A 375 -4.99 -22.99 15.89
CA ILE A 375 -5.14 -21.53 15.82
C ILE A 375 -5.30 -21.12 14.36
N PRO A 376 -6.35 -20.36 13.99
CA PRO A 376 -6.51 -19.82 12.64
C PRO A 376 -5.23 -19.17 12.12
N TYR A 377 -4.83 -19.55 10.90
CA TYR A 377 -3.58 -19.12 10.27
C TYR A 377 -3.83 -18.60 8.86
N LEU A 378 -3.30 -17.43 8.55
CA LEU A 378 -3.26 -16.87 7.19
C LEU A 378 -1.79 -16.63 6.77
N GLY A 379 -1.33 -17.37 5.76
CA GLY A 379 0.00 -17.18 5.19
C GLY A 379 -0.05 -16.42 3.86
N LEU A 380 0.75 -15.36 3.72
CA LEU A 380 0.80 -14.55 2.50
C LEU A 380 2.18 -14.67 1.85
N CYS A 381 2.26 -15.09 0.60
CA CYS A 381 3.49 -15.24 -0.17
C CYS A 381 4.53 -16.09 0.57
N LEU A 382 5.52 -15.47 1.24
CA LEU A 382 6.47 -16.17 2.12
C LEU A 382 5.74 -16.96 3.23
N GLY A 383 4.63 -16.43 3.76
CA GLY A 383 3.82 -17.12 4.77
C GLY A 383 3.25 -18.45 4.28
N MET A 384 2.91 -18.56 2.98
CA MET A 384 2.57 -19.84 2.37
C MET A 384 3.80 -20.76 2.27
N GLN A 385 4.93 -20.23 1.85
CA GLN A 385 6.15 -21.03 1.68
C GLN A 385 6.63 -21.63 3.00
N VAL A 386 6.61 -20.87 4.11
CA VAL A 386 6.99 -21.39 5.43
C VAL A 386 5.98 -22.42 5.96
N MET A 387 4.67 -22.26 5.67
CA MET A 387 3.67 -23.29 5.98
C MET A 387 3.95 -24.58 5.22
N VAL A 388 4.29 -24.49 3.94
CA VAL A 388 4.65 -25.63 3.08
C VAL A 388 5.94 -26.30 3.59
N ILE A 389 6.94 -25.53 4.00
CA ILE A 389 8.18 -26.08 4.57
C ILE A 389 7.91 -26.82 5.88
N GLU A 390 7.13 -26.23 6.78
CA GLU A 390 6.70 -26.86 8.04
C GLU A 390 5.99 -28.18 7.78
N PHE A 391 5.00 -28.15 6.88
CA PHE A 391 4.25 -29.34 6.52
C PHE A 391 5.14 -30.41 5.82
N GLY A 392 6.09 -29.98 5.01
CA GLY A 392 7.09 -30.84 4.39
C GLY A 392 7.96 -31.56 5.42
N ARG A 393 8.39 -30.85 6.46
CA ARG A 393 9.11 -31.44 7.59
C ARG A 393 8.29 -32.50 8.32
N TYR A 394 6.99 -32.23 8.48
CA TYR A 394 6.07 -33.20 9.06
C TYR A 394 5.82 -34.40 8.11
N ALA A 395 5.50 -34.17 6.85
CA ALA A 395 5.12 -35.19 5.89
C ALA A 395 6.27 -36.16 5.56
N LEU A 396 7.49 -35.66 5.46
CA LEU A 396 8.72 -36.40 5.20
C LEU A 396 9.37 -36.95 6.48
N ALA A 397 8.88 -36.55 7.66
CA ALA A 397 9.55 -36.79 8.95
C ALA A 397 11.03 -36.37 8.93
N ASN A 398 11.34 -35.26 8.24
CA ASN A 398 12.70 -34.80 8.01
C ASN A 398 12.82 -33.26 8.11
N LYS A 399 13.63 -32.79 9.04
CA LYS A 399 13.85 -31.35 9.27
C LYS A 399 14.61 -30.63 8.15
N GLN A 400 15.16 -31.36 7.16
CA GLN A 400 15.89 -30.77 6.04
C GLN A 400 14.99 -30.29 4.90
N ALA A 401 13.66 -30.55 4.94
CA ALA A 401 12.74 -29.96 3.99
C ALA A 401 12.81 -28.41 4.07
N ASN A 402 13.03 -27.77 2.93
CA ASN A 402 13.29 -26.32 2.90
C ASN A 402 12.99 -25.72 1.50
N SER A 403 13.18 -24.41 1.38
CA SER A 403 13.25 -23.68 0.12
C SER A 403 14.69 -23.62 -0.39
N THR A 404 14.87 -23.69 -1.71
CA THR A 404 16.17 -23.42 -2.35
C THR A 404 16.59 -21.95 -2.23
N GLU A 405 15.69 -21.03 -1.85
CA GLU A 405 16.03 -19.65 -1.47
C GLU A 405 16.88 -19.60 -0.19
N PHE A 406 16.52 -20.40 0.82
CA PHE A 406 17.14 -20.36 2.14
C PHE A 406 18.28 -21.35 2.27
N ASN A 407 18.18 -22.49 1.59
CA ASN A 407 19.23 -23.51 1.51
C ASN A 407 19.28 -24.09 0.09
N SER A 408 20.15 -23.55 -0.74
CA SER A 408 20.33 -23.99 -2.15
C SER A 408 20.76 -25.46 -2.31
N ARG A 409 21.18 -26.12 -1.22
CA ARG A 409 21.63 -27.53 -1.21
C ARG A 409 20.70 -28.44 -0.43
N THR A 410 19.48 -27.99 -0.12
CA THR A 410 18.52 -28.86 0.58
C THR A 410 18.25 -30.13 -0.23
N PRO A 411 18.27 -31.33 0.39
CA PRO A 411 17.92 -32.57 -0.30
C PRO A 411 16.41 -32.71 -0.55
N TYR A 412 15.59 -31.86 0.10
CA TYR A 412 14.13 -31.87 -0.02
C TYR A 412 13.63 -30.47 -0.32
N PRO A 413 13.80 -29.99 -1.57
CA PRO A 413 13.34 -28.65 -1.99
C PRO A 413 11.84 -28.63 -2.20
N VAL A 414 11.06 -28.50 -1.12
CA VAL A 414 9.58 -28.42 -1.17
C VAL A 414 9.09 -27.10 -1.72
N ILE A 415 9.91 -26.06 -1.65
CA ILE A 415 9.81 -24.79 -2.36
C ILE A 415 11.06 -24.64 -3.24
N ASP A 416 10.86 -24.34 -4.52
CA ASP A 416 11.96 -24.22 -5.48
C ASP A 416 11.79 -23.01 -6.40
N LEU A 417 12.88 -22.62 -7.04
CA LEU A 417 12.90 -21.52 -8.01
C LEU A 417 12.03 -21.87 -9.22
N MET A 418 11.18 -20.95 -9.62
CA MET A 418 10.38 -21.09 -10.85
C MET A 418 11.28 -21.36 -12.06
N PRO A 419 10.89 -22.26 -12.99
CA PRO A 419 11.71 -22.57 -14.17
C PRO A 419 12.13 -21.33 -14.95
N ASP A 420 11.22 -20.36 -15.13
CA ASP A 420 11.43 -19.11 -15.88
C ASP A 420 12.43 -18.17 -15.20
N GLN A 421 12.66 -18.36 -13.89
CA GLN A 421 13.55 -17.52 -13.08
C GLN A 421 15.02 -18.01 -13.04
N ARG A 422 15.30 -19.19 -13.60
CA ARG A 422 16.64 -19.84 -13.50
C ARG A 422 17.76 -19.14 -14.26
N HIS A 423 17.42 -18.30 -15.25
CA HIS A 423 18.41 -17.60 -16.10
C HIS A 423 18.40 -16.08 -15.93
N ILE A 424 17.74 -15.57 -14.90
CA ILE A 424 17.63 -14.13 -14.66
C ILE A 424 18.81 -13.63 -13.82
N ASN A 425 19.60 -12.72 -14.40
CA ASN A 425 20.74 -12.07 -13.72
C ASN A 425 20.34 -10.77 -13.03
N GLU A 426 19.42 -10.00 -13.61
CA GLU A 426 18.89 -8.77 -13.03
C GLU A 426 17.73 -9.07 -12.09
N LYS A 427 17.78 -8.55 -10.85
CA LYS A 427 16.78 -8.88 -9.83
C LYS A 427 15.58 -7.93 -9.79
N GLY A 428 15.73 -6.67 -10.20
CA GLY A 428 14.64 -5.69 -10.22
C GLY A 428 13.61 -5.98 -11.31
N GLY A 429 12.32 -5.90 -11.01
CA GLY A 429 11.23 -6.01 -11.97
C GLY A 429 11.11 -7.34 -12.73
N THR A 430 11.75 -8.42 -12.26
CA THR A 430 11.83 -9.70 -12.99
C THR A 430 11.16 -10.88 -12.29
N MET A 431 10.49 -10.65 -11.18
CA MET A 431 9.64 -11.65 -10.51
C MET A 431 8.37 -11.92 -11.31
N ARG A 432 7.58 -12.90 -10.90
CA ARG A 432 6.19 -13.02 -11.33
C ARG A 432 5.41 -11.88 -10.67
N LEU A 433 5.11 -10.84 -11.44
CA LEU A 433 4.55 -9.57 -10.99
C LEU A 433 3.23 -9.26 -11.67
N GLY A 434 2.29 -8.67 -10.92
CA GLY A 434 1.01 -8.23 -11.44
C GLY A 434 -0.13 -9.22 -11.21
N ILE A 435 -1.22 -9.03 -11.96
CA ILE A 435 -2.45 -9.79 -11.78
C ILE A 435 -2.46 -11.07 -12.60
N TYR A 436 -2.79 -12.20 -11.96
CA TYR A 436 -2.97 -13.49 -12.62
C TYR A 436 -4.23 -14.20 -12.14
N PRO A 437 -4.86 -15.04 -12.99
CA PRO A 437 -5.98 -15.88 -12.60
C PRO A 437 -5.55 -17.02 -11.69
N CYS A 438 -6.40 -17.33 -10.72
CA CYS A 438 -6.32 -18.51 -9.85
C CYS A 438 -7.65 -19.24 -9.89
N HIS A 439 -7.62 -20.52 -10.27
CA HIS A 439 -8.76 -21.42 -10.28
C HIS A 439 -8.94 -22.03 -8.90
N LEU A 440 -10.12 -21.88 -8.31
CA LEU A 440 -10.43 -22.38 -6.98
C LEU A 440 -11.06 -23.79 -7.06
N VAL A 441 -10.55 -24.69 -6.24
CA VAL A 441 -11.06 -26.07 -6.17
C VAL A 441 -12.36 -26.09 -5.34
N PRO A 442 -13.47 -26.59 -5.90
CA PRO A 442 -14.75 -26.64 -5.18
C PRO A 442 -14.67 -27.44 -3.87
N GLY A 443 -15.43 -27.01 -2.86
CA GLY A 443 -15.50 -27.69 -1.56
C GLY A 443 -14.36 -27.38 -0.61
N THR A 444 -13.47 -26.44 -0.96
CA THR A 444 -12.35 -25.98 -0.13
C THR A 444 -12.72 -24.73 0.67
N LYS A 445 -11.92 -24.42 1.71
CA LYS A 445 -12.09 -23.20 2.53
C LYS A 445 -11.88 -21.93 1.68
N ALA A 446 -10.90 -21.96 0.79
CA ALA A 446 -10.65 -20.86 -0.13
C ALA A 446 -11.85 -20.63 -1.07
N ALA A 447 -12.40 -21.68 -1.69
CA ALA A 447 -13.58 -21.56 -2.55
C ALA A 447 -14.81 -21.04 -1.78
N ALA A 448 -14.99 -21.48 -0.53
CA ALA A 448 -16.06 -21.00 0.35
C ALA A 448 -15.91 -19.52 0.70
N ALA A 449 -14.68 -19.04 0.88
CA ALA A 449 -14.38 -17.63 1.16
C ALA A 449 -14.71 -16.72 -0.05
N TYR A 450 -14.21 -17.06 -1.23
CA TYR A 450 -14.39 -16.24 -2.44
C TYR A 450 -15.76 -16.36 -3.10
N ARG A 451 -16.38 -17.56 -3.03
CA ARG A 451 -17.66 -17.88 -3.72
C ARG A 451 -17.61 -17.65 -5.23
N GLN A 452 -16.47 -17.92 -5.83
CA GLN A 452 -16.18 -17.80 -7.26
C GLN A 452 -15.33 -18.98 -7.69
N GLU A 453 -15.34 -19.33 -8.99
CA GLU A 453 -14.51 -20.40 -9.54
C GLU A 453 -13.12 -19.91 -9.95
N ILE A 454 -13.06 -18.67 -10.44
CA ILE A 454 -11.82 -18.02 -10.89
C ILE A 454 -11.71 -16.67 -10.20
N VAL A 455 -10.55 -16.41 -9.62
CA VAL A 455 -10.22 -15.14 -9.01
C VAL A 455 -8.94 -14.58 -9.62
N TYR A 456 -8.79 -13.27 -9.56
CA TYR A 456 -7.63 -12.58 -10.11
C TYR A 456 -6.90 -11.90 -8.96
N GLU A 457 -5.63 -12.27 -8.73
CA GLU A 457 -4.86 -11.78 -7.60
C GLU A 457 -3.50 -11.22 -8.02
N ARG A 458 -2.86 -10.41 -7.15
CA ARG A 458 -1.57 -9.79 -7.44
C ARG A 458 -0.44 -10.61 -6.85
N TYR A 459 0.57 -10.86 -7.67
CA TYR A 459 1.73 -11.71 -7.35
C TYR A 459 3.01 -10.89 -7.27
N ARG A 460 3.93 -11.36 -6.41
CA ARG A 460 5.29 -10.82 -6.27
C ARG A 460 6.20 -11.89 -5.69
N HIS A 461 6.64 -12.87 -6.52
CA HIS A 461 7.48 -13.97 -6.05
C HIS A 461 8.36 -14.58 -7.15
N ARG A 462 9.41 -15.33 -6.75
CA ARG A 462 10.31 -16.12 -7.62
C ARG A 462 10.25 -17.60 -7.32
N TYR A 463 9.95 -17.96 -6.08
CA TYR A 463 9.93 -19.33 -5.58
C TYR A 463 8.50 -19.77 -5.38
N GLU A 464 8.27 -21.07 -5.59
CA GLU A 464 6.95 -21.66 -5.54
C GLU A 464 6.98 -23.11 -5.04
N PHE A 465 5.79 -23.68 -4.81
CA PHE A 465 5.64 -25.07 -4.43
C PHE A 465 6.20 -26.02 -5.48
N ASN A 466 7.04 -26.99 -5.05
CA ASN A 466 7.60 -28.01 -5.93
C ASN A 466 6.62 -29.19 -6.11
N ASN A 467 6.03 -29.31 -7.29
CA ASN A 467 5.02 -30.33 -7.61
C ASN A 467 5.48 -31.78 -7.44
N GLN A 468 6.79 -32.06 -7.33
CA GLN A 468 7.28 -33.41 -7.02
C GLN A 468 6.79 -33.93 -5.66
N TYR A 469 6.40 -33.03 -4.77
CA TYR A 469 5.88 -33.37 -3.44
C TYR A 469 4.36 -33.40 -3.36
N ARG A 470 3.64 -33.07 -4.44
CA ARG A 470 2.20 -32.83 -4.45
C ARG A 470 1.40 -34.03 -3.91
N GLU A 471 1.61 -35.23 -4.48
CA GLU A 471 0.90 -36.44 -4.04
C GLU A 471 1.16 -36.80 -2.57
N LEU A 472 2.41 -36.61 -2.10
CA LEU A 472 2.76 -36.87 -0.72
C LEU A 472 2.00 -35.94 0.23
N PHE A 473 1.94 -34.67 -0.11
CA PHE A 473 1.29 -33.66 0.71
C PHE A 473 -0.24 -33.87 0.76
N GLU A 474 -0.85 -34.19 -0.38
CA GLU A 474 -2.28 -34.52 -0.47
C GLU A 474 -2.63 -35.74 0.38
N LYS A 475 -1.84 -36.82 0.32
CA LYS A 475 -1.99 -38.02 1.15
C LYS A 475 -1.86 -37.72 2.66
N LYS A 476 -1.16 -36.68 3.03
CA LYS A 476 -0.94 -36.26 4.44
C LYS A 476 -1.93 -35.20 4.92
N GLY A 477 -2.89 -34.75 4.06
CA GLY A 477 -3.96 -33.85 4.44
C GLY A 477 -3.79 -32.39 4.03
N MET A 478 -2.80 -32.04 3.21
CA MET A 478 -2.75 -30.73 2.56
C MET A 478 -3.67 -30.73 1.34
N VAL A 479 -4.40 -29.65 1.13
CA VAL A 479 -5.28 -29.45 -0.01
C VAL A 479 -4.75 -28.25 -0.80
N PHE A 480 -4.54 -28.43 -2.10
CA PHE A 480 -4.17 -27.36 -3.01
C PHE A 480 -5.45 -26.75 -3.59
N SER A 481 -5.95 -25.75 -2.89
CA SER A 481 -7.27 -25.17 -3.09
C SER A 481 -7.32 -24.06 -4.14
N GLY A 482 -6.16 -23.56 -4.59
CA GLY A 482 -6.04 -22.62 -5.70
C GLY A 482 -4.91 -23.03 -6.62
N LEU A 483 -5.16 -23.01 -7.92
CA LEU A 483 -4.22 -23.45 -8.96
C LEU A 483 -4.15 -22.43 -10.10
N SER A 484 -3.01 -22.36 -10.80
CA SER A 484 -2.94 -21.68 -12.10
C SER A 484 -3.88 -22.34 -13.11
N PRO A 485 -4.28 -21.66 -14.21
CA PRO A 485 -5.22 -22.18 -15.20
C PRO A 485 -4.81 -23.52 -15.81
N ASP A 486 -3.51 -23.76 -15.94
CA ASP A 486 -2.93 -25.01 -16.45
C ASP A 486 -2.67 -26.05 -15.35
N GLY A 487 -2.97 -25.70 -14.08
CA GLY A 487 -2.76 -26.55 -12.90
C GLY A 487 -1.29 -26.77 -12.51
N SER A 488 -0.34 -26.08 -13.17
CA SER A 488 1.10 -26.25 -12.95
C SER A 488 1.59 -25.56 -11.67
N LEU A 489 0.97 -24.44 -11.26
CA LEU A 489 1.35 -23.68 -10.09
C LEU A 489 0.31 -23.84 -8.97
N VAL A 490 0.81 -23.97 -7.74
CA VAL A 490 -0.02 -23.97 -6.53
C VAL A 490 -0.12 -22.56 -6.00
N GLU A 491 -1.32 -21.99 -6.07
CA GLU A 491 -1.57 -20.59 -5.69
C GLU A 491 -2.12 -20.46 -4.27
N ILE A 492 -2.89 -21.48 -3.81
CA ILE A 492 -3.42 -21.53 -2.44
C ILE A 492 -3.27 -22.97 -1.93
N ALA A 493 -2.78 -23.09 -0.69
CA ALA A 493 -2.71 -24.36 0.05
C ALA A 493 -3.47 -24.21 1.38
N GLU A 494 -4.16 -25.29 1.80
CA GLU A 494 -4.87 -25.32 3.08
C GLU A 494 -4.77 -26.70 3.74
N LEU A 495 -4.97 -26.76 5.06
CA LEU A 495 -5.03 -28.04 5.78
C LEU A 495 -6.48 -28.49 5.94
N LYS A 496 -6.74 -29.76 5.54
CA LYS A 496 -8.09 -30.35 5.53
C LYS A 496 -8.72 -30.35 6.93
N ASP A 497 -8.00 -30.90 7.90
CA ASP A 497 -8.52 -31.18 9.24
C ASP A 497 -8.26 -30.06 10.25
N HIS A 498 -7.75 -28.92 9.79
CA HIS A 498 -7.56 -27.73 10.62
C HIS A 498 -8.78 -26.81 10.53
N PRO A 499 -9.23 -26.17 11.61
CA PRO A 499 -10.38 -25.26 11.58
C PRO A 499 -10.25 -24.19 10.49
N TRP A 500 -9.13 -23.48 10.44
CA TRP A 500 -8.81 -22.54 9.37
C TRP A 500 -7.30 -22.33 9.26
N MET A 501 -6.62 -23.03 8.39
CA MET A 501 -5.21 -22.82 8.06
C MET A 501 -5.09 -22.77 6.55
N VAL A 502 -5.04 -21.54 6.02
CA VAL A 502 -5.03 -21.23 4.58
C VAL A 502 -3.87 -20.31 4.29
N ALA A 503 -3.18 -20.56 3.18
CA ALA A 503 -2.10 -19.71 2.75
C ALA A 503 -2.08 -19.57 1.23
N CYS A 504 -1.71 -18.39 0.73
CA CYS A 504 -1.69 -18.06 -0.68
C CYS A 504 -0.33 -17.51 -1.13
N GLN A 505 0.04 -17.79 -2.38
CA GLN A 505 1.30 -17.31 -2.97
C GLN A 505 1.22 -15.85 -3.41
N PHE A 506 0.02 -15.35 -3.64
CA PHE A 506 -0.26 -13.97 -4.01
C PHE A 506 -0.42 -13.06 -2.78
N HIS A 507 -0.66 -11.76 -3.04
CA HIS A 507 -0.78 -10.69 -2.06
C HIS A 507 -2.23 -10.14 -2.02
N PRO A 508 -3.15 -10.80 -1.30
CA PRO A 508 -4.56 -10.38 -1.21
C PRO A 508 -4.72 -9.02 -0.51
N GLU A 509 -3.73 -8.63 0.31
CA GLU A 509 -3.71 -7.35 1.02
C GLU A 509 -3.74 -6.15 0.06
N PHE A 510 -3.19 -6.26 -1.14
CA PHE A 510 -3.21 -5.18 -2.13
C PHE A 510 -4.60 -4.92 -2.72
N ARG A 511 -5.51 -5.87 -2.60
CA ARG A 511 -6.86 -5.77 -3.14
C ARG A 511 -7.95 -5.48 -2.12
N SER A 512 -7.63 -5.48 -0.84
CA SER A 512 -8.58 -5.14 0.21
C SER A 512 -8.93 -3.65 0.20
N ARG A 513 -10.21 -3.33 0.35
CA ARG A 513 -10.74 -1.97 0.43
C ARG A 513 -11.62 -1.83 1.67
N PRO A 514 -11.74 -0.65 2.28
CA PRO A 514 -12.54 -0.48 3.50
C PRO A 514 -14.03 -0.77 3.29
N ASN A 515 -14.55 -0.51 2.10
CA ASN A 515 -15.93 -0.81 1.67
C ASN A 515 -16.09 -2.20 1.04
N ARG A 516 -15.00 -2.88 0.72
CA ARG A 516 -14.97 -4.20 0.07
C ARG A 516 -13.75 -4.99 0.57
N PRO A 517 -13.80 -5.47 1.83
CA PRO A 517 -12.69 -6.23 2.41
C PRO A 517 -12.43 -7.53 1.65
N HIS A 518 -11.16 -7.92 1.59
CA HIS A 518 -10.75 -9.10 0.83
C HIS A 518 -11.29 -10.40 1.45
N PRO A 519 -11.86 -11.34 0.66
CA PRO A 519 -12.53 -12.54 1.15
C PRO A 519 -11.69 -13.43 2.07
N LEU A 520 -10.40 -13.62 1.79
CA LEU A 520 -9.53 -14.43 2.65
C LEU A 520 -9.33 -13.80 4.03
N PHE A 521 -9.18 -12.46 4.10
CA PHE A 521 -9.10 -11.77 5.38
C PHE A 521 -10.42 -11.82 6.15
N VAL A 522 -11.54 -11.66 5.46
CA VAL A 522 -12.89 -11.80 6.07
C VAL A 522 -13.06 -13.19 6.66
N SER A 523 -12.73 -14.22 5.90
CA SER A 523 -12.87 -15.62 6.35
C SER A 523 -11.92 -15.95 7.51
N PHE A 524 -10.68 -15.44 7.46
CA PHE A 524 -9.69 -15.59 8.53
C PHE A 524 -10.18 -14.96 9.84
N ILE A 525 -10.62 -13.70 9.79
CA ILE A 525 -11.14 -13.01 11.00
C ILE A 525 -12.41 -13.67 11.50
N GLY A 526 -13.29 -14.18 10.61
CA GLY A 526 -14.45 -14.97 11.00
C GLY A 526 -14.08 -16.22 11.78
N ALA A 527 -13.04 -16.95 11.35
CA ALA A 527 -12.52 -18.11 12.08
C ALA A 527 -11.88 -17.70 13.42
N ALA A 528 -11.14 -16.59 13.45
CA ALA A 528 -10.55 -16.07 14.68
C ALA A 528 -11.62 -15.64 15.72
N CYS A 529 -12.77 -15.13 15.28
CA CYS A 529 -13.90 -14.83 16.17
C CYS A 529 -14.50 -16.10 16.81
N GLN A 530 -14.48 -17.24 16.13
CA GLN A 530 -14.99 -18.48 16.69
C GLN A 530 -14.13 -19.01 17.85
N THR A 531 -12.82 -18.81 17.81
CA THR A 531 -11.90 -19.20 18.90
C THR A 531 -12.17 -18.41 20.20
N MET A 532 -12.78 -17.22 20.13
CA MET A 532 -13.20 -16.46 21.31
C MET A 532 -14.39 -17.13 22.03
N VAL A 533 -15.33 -17.69 21.27
CA VAL A 533 -16.56 -18.30 21.80
C VAL A 533 -16.25 -19.61 22.52
N ASP A 534 -15.26 -20.36 22.05
CA ASP A 534 -14.88 -21.68 22.58
C ASP A 534 -14.03 -21.62 23.88
N GLY A 535 -13.87 -20.43 24.48
CA GLY A 535 -13.39 -20.30 25.85
C GLY A 535 -11.86 -20.21 26.02
N THR A 536 -11.09 -19.97 24.98
CA THR A 536 -9.64 -19.65 25.07
C THR A 536 -9.39 -18.16 25.33
N GLN A 537 -10.12 -17.56 26.27
CA GLN A 537 -9.84 -16.18 26.70
C GLN A 537 -8.55 -16.10 27.49
N VAL A 538 -7.49 -15.57 26.90
CA VAL A 538 -6.33 -15.07 27.63
C VAL A 538 -6.35 -13.55 27.59
N THR A 539 -6.72 -12.94 28.70
CA THR A 539 -6.67 -11.48 28.89
C THR A 539 -5.23 -11.00 28.92
N LEU A 540 -4.86 -10.13 27.97
CA LEU A 540 -3.63 -9.34 28.07
C LEU A 540 -3.84 -8.22 29.11
N PRO A 541 -2.87 -7.94 29.99
CA PRO A 541 -2.92 -6.74 30.82
C PRO A 541 -2.82 -5.52 29.89
N MET A 542 -3.72 -4.55 30.06
CA MET A 542 -3.59 -3.24 29.43
C MET A 542 -2.31 -2.56 29.95
N THR A 543 -1.35 -2.30 29.09
CA THR A 543 -0.18 -1.44 29.34
C THR A 543 -0.45 -0.04 28.83
#